data_f9ac368dda0a0268f14a129eeaaa17e0
#
_entry.id   f9ac368dda0a0268f14a129eeaaa17e0
#
_cell.length_a   1.000
_cell.length_b   1.000
_cell.length_c   1.000
_cell.angle_alpha   90.00
_cell.angle_beta   90.00
_cell.angle_gamma   90.00
#
_symmetry.space_group_name_H-M   'P 1'
#
loop_
_entity.id
_entity.type
_entity.pdbx_description
1 polymer ?
#
loop_
_entity_poly.entity_id
_entity_poly.type
_entity_poly.pdbx_seq_one_letter_code
_entity_poly.pdbx_strand_id
1 'polypeptide(L)'
;MAGREKKGIDYATNTVFKGANFLITVIDRNKDENLDLIENLAYKMGFKHVKRICPKYHDEMIAFTSQLPHALAVALINSDIEGRNTGEFIGDSYRDLTRIANINESLWSQLFLGNKENLLKTIYNFEAELDKIKACLEKDDKEGLQELFIKSSKRREKL
;
A
#
# COMPACT_ATOMS: atom_id res chain seq x y z
N MET A 1 3.87 -6.75 -3.17
CA MET A 1 4.38 -6.99 -4.53
C MET A 1 5.90 -6.97 -4.49
N ALA A 2 6.55 -7.95 -5.12
CA ALA A 2 7.99 -7.90 -5.35
C ALA A 2 8.22 -7.23 -6.72
N GLY A 3 9.02 -6.22 -6.73
CA GLY A 3 9.33 -5.44 -7.92
C GLY A 3 9.77 -4.04 -7.55
N ARG A 4 10.42 -3.38 -8.48
CA ARG A 4 10.82 -1.97 -8.34
C ARG A 4 10.08 -1.15 -9.39
N GLU A 5 10.09 0.15 -9.23
CA GLU A 5 9.45 1.12 -10.13
C GLU A 5 10.04 1.11 -11.57
N LYS A 6 11.20 0.45 -11.73
CA LYS A 6 11.88 0.30 -13.02
C LYS A 6 11.48 -1.01 -13.70
N LYS A 7 11.30 -0.96 -15.03
CA LYS A 7 10.92 -2.10 -15.88
C LYS A 7 12.02 -2.44 -16.89
N GLY A 8 12.05 -3.69 -17.31
CA GLY A 8 13.00 -4.19 -18.32
C GLY A 8 14.09 -5.07 -17.72
N ILE A 9 14.75 -5.86 -18.60
CA ILE A 9 15.77 -6.84 -18.22
C ILE A 9 17.00 -6.19 -17.57
N ASP A 10 17.34 -4.96 -17.95
CA ASP A 10 18.49 -4.22 -17.43
C ASP A 10 18.38 -3.94 -15.92
N TYR A 11 17.17 -4.04 -15.37
CA TYR A 11 16.89 -3.84 -13.94
C TYR A 11 16.61 -5.15 -13.20
N ALA A 12 16.73 -6.30 -13.88
CA ALA A 12 16.54 -7.60 -13.26
C ALA A 12 17.66 -7.87 -12.25
N THR A 13 17.30 -8.46 -11.11
CA THR A 13 18.26 -8.90 -10.10
C THR A 13 17.83 -10.25 -9.54
N ASN A 14 18.79 -11.10 -9.18
CA ASN A 14 18.52 -12.39 -8.55
C ASN A 14 18.05 -12.27 -7.09
N THR A 15 18.04 -11.07 -6.54
CA THR A 15 17.61 -10.80 -5.16
C THR A 15 16.24 -10.13 -5.07
N VAL A 16 15.54 -9.93 -6.20
CA VAL A 16 14.27 -9.18 -6.24
C VAL A 16 13.18 -9.75 -5.32
N PHE A 17 13.21 -11.08 -5.10
CA PHE A 17 12.25 -11.79 -4.25
C PHE A 17 12.75 -12.02 -2.82
N LYS A 18 14.02 -11.75 -2.54
CA LYS A 18 14.62 -12.02 -1.23
C LYS A 18 13.93 -11.22 -0.13
N GLY A 19 13.38 -11.95 0.84
CA GLY A 19 12.68 -11.35 1.97
C GLY A 19 11.28 -10.82 1.68
N ALA A 20 10.78 -10.93 0.42
CA ALA A 20 9.43 -10.51 0.05
C ALA A 20 8.37 -11.51 0.51
N ASN A 21 7.11 -11.08 0.53
CA ASN A 21 5.94 -11.92 0.78
C ASN A 21 5.40 -12.46 -0.55
N PHE A 22 4.95 -13.72 -0.54
CA PHE A 22 4.27 -14.38 -1.65
C PHE A 22 2.85 -14.78 -1.24
N LEU A 23 1.84 -14.29 -1.95
CA LEU A 23 0.45 -14.61 -1.68
C LEU A 23 -0.08 -15.56 -2.75
N ILE A 24 -0.65 -16.69 -2.33
CA ILE A 24 -1.30 -17.66 -3.20
C ILE A 24 -2.81 -17.51 -3.02
N THR A 25 -3.49 -17.02 -4.04
CA THR A 25 -4.96 -16.94 -4.01
C THR A 25 -5.57 -18.29 -4.38
N VAL A 26 -6.21 -18.92 -3.41
CA VAL A 26 -6.77 -20.28 -3.54
C VAL A 26 -8.22 -20.20 -3.99
N ILE A 27 -8.59 -21.01 -4.99
CA ILE A 27 -9.95 -21.21 -5.49
C ILE A 27 -10.28 -22.70 -5.54
N ASP A 28 -11.56 -23.05 -5.60
CA ASP A 28 -12.05 -24.44 -5.47
C ASP A 28 -11.47 -25.45 -6.49
N ARG A 29 -11.06 -24.97 -7.67
CA ARG A 29 -10.43 -25.82 -8.70
C ARG A 29 -8.94 -26.11 -8.48
N ASN A 30 -8.30 -25.49 -7.48
CA ASN A 30 -6.91 -25.75 -7.20
C ASN A 30 -6.76 -27.11 -6.51
N LYS A 31 -5.73 -27.87 -6.89
CA LYS A 31 -5.34 -29.10 -6.22
C LYS A 31 -4.26 -28.77 -5.18
N ASP A 32 -4.33 -29.40 -4.02
CA ASP A 32 -3.37 -29.19 -2.93
C ASP A 32 -1.93 -29.47 -3.36
N GLU A 33 -1.71 -30.50 -4.15
CA GLU A 33 -0.39 -30.85 -4.69
C GLU A 33 0.24 -29.69 -5.48
N ASN A 34 -0.55 -28.96 -6.28
CA ASN A 34 -0.08 -27.81 -7.04
C ASN A 34 0.19 -26.61 -6.14
N LEU A 35 -0.64 -26.41 -5.12
CA LEU A 35 -0.45 -25.36 -4.13
C LEU A 35 0.85 -25.59 -3.34
N ASP A 36 1.10 -26.83 -2.91
CA ASP A 36 2.34 -27.22 -2.22
C ASP A 36 3.58 -27.04 -3.11
N LEU A 37 3.46 -27.38 -4.40
CA LEU A 37 4.55 -27.19 -5.36
C LEU A 37 4.90 -25.71 -5.52
N ILE A 38 3.89 -24.82 -5.70
CA ILE A 38 4.09 -23.37 -5.85
C ILE A 38 4.65 -22.76 -4.55
N GLU A 39 4.15 -23.17 -3.40
CA GLU A 39 4.65 -22.72 -2.10
C GLU A 39 6.14 -23.09 -1.92
N ASN A 40 6.51 -24.34 -2.20
CA ASN A 40 7.89 -24.78 -2.15
C ASN A 40 8.79 -24.02 -3.14
N LEU A 41 8.28 -23.75 -4.36
CA LEU A 41 9.01 -22.96 -5.34
C LEU A 41 9.25 -21.53 -4.84
N ALA A 42 8.24 -20.89 -4.26
CA ALA A 42 8.36 -19.55 -3.72
C ALA A 42 9.44 -19.46 -2.62
N TYR A 43 9.49 -20.43 -1.70
CA TYR A 43 10.57 -20.47 -0.69
C TYR A 43 11.94 -20.63 -1.34
N LYS A 44 12.09 -21.50 -2.37
CA LYS A 44 13.34 -21.66 -3.11
C LYS A 44 13.78 -20.40 -3.86
N MET A 45 12.83 -19.57 -4.28
CA MET A 45 13.09 -18.26 -4.89
C MET A 45 13.50 -17.19 -3.89
N GLY A 46 13.46 -17.46 -2.57
CA GLY A 46 13.90 -16.56 -1.52
C GLY A 46 12.81 -15.70 -0.89
N PHE A 47 11.53 -15.98 -1.16
CA PHE A 47 10.43 -15.35 -0.42
C PHE A 47 10.48 -15.73 1.06
N LYS A 48 10.23 -14.76 1.95
CA LYS A 48 10.30 -14.96 3.40
C LYS A 48 9.01 -15.56 3.96
N HIS A 49 7.88 -15.06 3.46
CA HIS A 49 6.56 -15.50 3.90
C HIS A 49 5.71 -15.87 2.70
N VAL A 50 5.21 -17.11 2.70
CA VAL A 50 4.25 -17.59 1.71
C VAL A 50 2.93 -17.83 2.43
N LYS A 51 1.83 -17.27 1.91
CA LYS A 51 0.51 -17.38 2.54
C LYS A 51 -0.55 -17.72 1.51
N ARG A 52 -1.35 -18.76 1.81
CA ARG A 52 -2.57 -19.09 1.07
C ARG A 52 -3.72 -18.27 1.61
N ILE A 53 -4.47 -17.61 0.72
CA ILE A 53 -5.60 -16.76 1.08
C ILE A 53 -6.70 -16.89 0.03
N CYS A 54 -7.95 -16.59 0.38
CA CYS A 54 -9.00 -16.51 -0.61
C CYS A 54 -8.91 -15.20 -1.43
N PRO A 55 -9.39 -15.17 -2.68
CA PRO A 55 -9.33 -14.00 -3.54
C PRO A 55 -9.96 -12.75 -2.90
N LYS A 56 -11.12 -12.91 -2.28
CA LYS A 56 -11.81 -11.80 -1.61
C LYS A 56 -10.95 -11.13 -0.55
N TYR A 57 -10.30 -11.92 0.32
CA TYR A 57 -9.42 -11.36 1.36
C TYR A 57 -8.14 -10.76 0.76
N HIS A 58 -7.62 -11.35 -0.32
CA HIS A 58 -6.52 -10.75 -1.08
C HIS A 58 -6.89 -9.34 -1.54
N ASP A 59 -8.04 -9.18 -2.20
CA ASP A 59 -8.46 -7.91 -2.78
C ASP A 59 -8.71 -6.84 -1.71
N GLU A 60 -9.32 -7.22 -0.58
CA GLU A 60 -9.49 -6.34 0.59
C GLU A 60 -8.12 -5.87 1.13
N MET A 61 -7.17 -6.78 1.30
CA MET A 61 -5.84 -6.45 1.82
C MET A 61 -5.01 -5.63 0.85
N ILE A 62 -5.07 -5.91 -0.45
CA ILE A 62 -4.34 -5.15 -1.48
C ILE A 62 -4.93 -3.73 -1.62
N ALA A 63 -6.24 -3.58 -1.49
CA ALA A 63 -6.85 -2.25 -1.46
C ALA A 63 -6.24 -1.38 -0.35
N PHE A 64 -6.09 -1.93 0.86
CA PHE A 64 -5.57 -1.19 2.00
C PHE A 64 -4.04 -1.04 2.00
N THR A 65 -3.29 -2.10 1.68
CA THR A 65 -1.83 -2.11 1.86
C THR A 65 -1.04 -1.65 0.63
N SER A 66 -1.70 -1.56 -0.53
CA SER A 66 -1.06 -1.19 -1.80
C SER A 66 -1.81 -0.06 -2.51
N GLN A 67 -3.08 -0.23 -2.84
CA GLN A 67 -3.81 0.73 -3.68
C GLN A 67 -4.07 2.05 -2.95
N LEU A 68 -4.52 2.00 -1.69
CA LEU A 68 -4.73 3.21 -0.88
C LEU A 68 -3.44 4.06 -0.73
N PRO A 69 -2.27 3.52 -0.36
CA PRO A 69 -1.03 4.28 -0.32
C PRO A 69 -0.69 5.01 -1.64
N HIS A 70 -0.91 4.36 -2.79
CA HIS A 70 -0.69 5.01 -4.08
C HIS A 70 -1.71 6.12 -4.36
N ALA A 71 -2.99 5.90 -4.04
CA ALA A 71 -4.01 6.92 -4.17
C ALA A 71 -3.70 8.15 -3.30
N LEU A 72 -3.25 7.93 -2.07
CA LEU A 72 -2.87 9.00 -1.14
C LEU A 72 -1.63 9.77 -1.62
N ALA A 73 -0.62 9.07 -2.13
CA ALA A 73 0.58 9.73 -2.67
C ALA A 73 0.25 10.63 -3.86
N VAL A 74 -0.59 10.14 -4.78
CA VAL A 74 -1.08 10.94 -5.93
C VAL A 74 -1.91 12.12 -5.47
N ALA A 75 -2.84 11.91 -4.52
CA ALA A 75 -3.69 12.97 -3.98
C ALA A 75 -2.85 14.04 -3.26
N LEU A 76 -1.83 13.64 -2.49
CA LEU A 76 -0.94 14.56 -1.80
C LEU A 76 -0.16 15.44 -2.78
N ILE A 77 0.41 14.89 -3.84
CA ILE A 77 1.10 15.66 -4.88
C ILE A 77 0.11 16.61 -5.58
N ASN A 78 -1.08 16.13 -5.95
CA ASN A 78 -2.07 16.92 -6.67
C ASN A 78 -2.72 18.01 -5.79
N SER A 79 -2.59 17.91 -4.45
CA SER A 79 -3.08 18.96 -3.53
C SER A 79 -2.14 20.14 -3.39
N ASP A 80 -0.94 20.07 -3.98
CA ASP A 80 -0.03 21.21 -3.97
C ASP A 80 -0.54 22.37 -4.87
N ILE A 81 -0.19 23.57 -4.50
CA ILE A 81 -0.60 24.78 -5.22
C ILE A 81 0.40 25.00 -6.38
N GLU A 82 -0.13 25.10 -7.59
CA GLU A 82 0.69 25.36 -8.78
C GLU A 82 1.47 26.67 -8.62
N GLY A 83 2.77 26.61 -8.98
CA GLY A 83 3.70 27.76 -8.85
C GLY A 83 4.33 27.93 -7.46
N ARG A 84 3.99 27.09 -6.49
CA ARG A 84 4.67 27.09 -5.20
C ARG A 84 6.06 26.44 -5.32
N ASN A 85 7.08 27.02 -4.70
CA ASN A 85 8.43 26.45 -4.65
C ASN A 85 8.55 25.31 -3.63
N THR A 86 7.60 24.37 -3.66
CA THR A 86 7.52 23.26 -2.70
C THR A 86 8.80 22.44 -2.66
N GLY A 87 9.49 22.29 -3.81
CA GLY A 87 10.75 21.54 -3.90
C GLY A 87 11.87 22.02 -2.97
N GLU A 88 11.87 23.29 -2.57
CA GLU A 88 12.87 23.88 -1.66
C GLU A 88 12.61 23.48 -0.19
N PHE A 89 11.40 22.98 0.13
CA PHE A 89 10.95 22.67 1.48
C PHE A 89 10.78 21.16 1.72
N ILE A 90 11.06 20.31 0.73
CA ILE A 90 10.86 18.85 0.83
C ILE A 90 11.86 18.23 1.79
N GLY A 91 11.35 17.75 2.93
CA GLY A 91 12.05 16.87 3.86
C GLY A 91 11.82 15.38 3.56
N ASP A 92 12.42 14.52 4.39
CA ASP A 92 12.36 13.07 4.18
C ASP A 92 10.93 12.51 4.27
N SER A 93 10.13 13.02 5.23
CA SER A 93 8.72 12.57 5.38
C SER A 93 7.89 12.78 4.11
N TYR A 94 8.01 13.95 3.48
CA TYR A 94 7.28 14.22 2.23
C TYR A 94 7.81 13.36 1.09
N ARG A 95 9.14 13.22 0.99
CA ARG A 95 9.80 12.40 -0.05
C ARG A 95 9.39 10.93 0.06
N ASP A 96 9.35 10.38 1.28
CA ASP A 96 8.96 8.99 1.51
C ASP A 96 7.48 8.74 1.16
N LEU A 97 6.57 9.64 1.58
CA LEU A 97 5.14 9.53 1.29
C LEU A 97 4.82 9.68 -0.20
N THR A 98 5.56 10.52 -0.92
CA THR A 98 5.26 10.84 -2.33
C THR A 98 6.09 10.05 -3.33
N ARG A 99 7.07 9.27 -2.88
CA ARG A 99 7.95 8.48 -3.75
C ARG A 99 7.20 7.63 -4.78
N ILE A 100 6.06 7.09 -4.39
CA ILE A 100 5.23 6.21 -5.23
C ILE A 100 4.18 6.96 -6.06
N ALA A 101 4.17 8.30 -6.04
CA ALA A 101 3.24 9.10 -6.84
C ALA A 101 3.63 9.16 -8.33
N ASN A 102 4.90 8.86 -8.67
CA ASN A 102 5.31 8.68 -10.06
C ASN A 102 4.83 7.31 -10.55
N ILE A 103 3.61 7.27 -11.04
CA ILE A 103 2.80 6.08 -11.25
C ILE A 103 2.64 5.79 -12.75
N ASN A 104 2.58 4.52 -13.13
CA ASN A 104 2.17 4.13 -14.48
C ASN A 104 0.65 4.28 -14.60
N GLU A 105 0.18 5.32 -15.25
CA GLU A 105 -1.23 5.72 -15.33
C GLU A 105 -2.13 4.61 -15.93
N SER A 106 -1.66 3.94 -16.97
CA SER A 106 -2.42 2.88 -17.64
C SER A 106 -2.59 1.65 -16.75
N LEU A 107 -1.51 1.21 -16.09
CA LEU A 107 -1.55 0.06 -15.18
C LEU A 107 -2.42 0.35 -13.94
N TRP A 108 -2.18 1.49 -13.31
CA TRP A 108 -2.84 1.78 -12.03
C TRP A 108 -4.32 2.13 -12.17
N SER A 109 -4.73 2.74 -13.28
CA SER A 109 -6.16 2.92 -13.56
C SER A 109 -6.90 1.58 -13.68
N GLN A 110 -6.29 0.59 -14.33
CA GLN A 110 -6.87 -0.77 -14.40
C GLN A 110 -6.92 -1.44 -13.03
N LEU A 111 -5.86 -1.34 -12.23
CA LEU A 111 -5.81 -1.92 -10.88
C LEU A 111 -6.84 -1.27 -9.95
N PHE A 112 -7.01 0.04 -10.00
CA PHE A 112 -7.98 0.75 -9.18
C PHE A 112 -9.43 0.39 -9.59
N LEU A 113 -9.72 0.41 -10.88
CA LEU A 113 -11.05 0.06 -11.38
C LEU A 113 -11.38 -1.42 -11.17
N GLY A 114 -10.38 -2.31 -11.30
CA GLY A 114 -10.55 -3.75 -11.07
C GLY A 114 -10.86 -4.12 -9.61
N ASN A 115 -10.52 -3.26 -8.66
CA ASN A 115 -10.78 -3.46 -7.22
C ASN A 115 -11.53 -2.27 -6.59
N LYS A 116 -12.36 -1.62 -7.39
CA LYS A 116 -13.00 -0.34 -7.10
C LYS A 116 -13.75 -0.32 -5.76
N GLU A 117 -14.55 -1.33 -5.47
CA GLU A 117 -15.40 -1.36 -4.27
C GLU A 117 -14.56 -1.39 -2.99
N ASN A 118 -13.55 -2.27 -2.95
CA ASN A 118 -12.65 -2.35 -1.81
C ASN A 118 -11.80 -1.09 -1.67
N LEU A 119 -11.32 -0.52 -2.76
CA LEU A 119 -10.54 0.71 -2.74
C LEU A 119 -11.39 1.89 -2.22
N LEU A 120 -12.61 2.07 -2.71
CA LEU A 120 -13.52 3.10 -2.22
C LEU A 120 -13.78 2.96 -0.71
N LYS A 121 -14.05 1.74 -0.26
CA LYS A 121 -14.25 1.46 1.17
C LYS A 121 -13.04 1.87 2.01
N THR A 122 -11.82 1.59 1.54
CA THR A 122 -10.60 1.98 2.28
C THR A 122 -10.35 3.48 2.23
N ILE A 123 -10.68 4.16 1.14
CA ILE A 123 -10.60 5.62 1.03
C ILE A 123 -11.56 6.26 2.03
N TYR A 124 -12.84 5.88 2.07
CA TYR A 124 -13.81 6.42 3.04
C TYR A 124 -13.38 6.21 4.49
N ASN A 125 -12.82 5.03 4.81
CA ASN A 125 -12.29 4.78 6.14
C ASN A 125 -11.10 5.69 6.47
N PHE A 126 -10.23 5.94 5.51
CA PHE A 126 -9.10 6.86 5.66
C PHE A 126 -9.57 8.31 5.85
N GLU A 127 -10.51 8.77 5.04
CA GLU A 127 -11.12 10.10 5.15
C GLU A 127 -11.74 10.30 6.54
N ALA A 128 -12.45 9.29 7.05
CA ALA A 128 -13.03 9.34 8.39
C ALA A 128 -11.96 9.46 9.51
N GLU A 129 -10.79 8.83 9.35
CA GLU A 129 -9.68 9.00 10.31
C GLU A 129 -9.00 10.38 10.14
N LEU A 130 -8.90 10.90 8.92
CA LEU A 130 -8.39 12.24 8.66
C LEU A 130 -9.33 13.33 9.23
N ASP A 131 -10.64 13.14 9.10
CA ASP A 131 -11.65 14.05 9.68
C ASP A 131 -11.55 14.15 11.21
N LYS A 132 -11.13 13.09 11.90
CA LYS A 132 -10.88 13.15 13.35
C LYS A 132 -9.73 14.08 13.69
N ILE A 133 -8.64 14.03 12.92
CA ILE A 133 -7.50 14.94 13.09
C ILE A 133 -7.94 16.38 12.83
N LYS A 134 -8.67 16.58 11.73
CA LYS A 134 -9.22 17.89 11.37
C LYS A 134 -10.15 18.46 12.47
N ALA A 135 -11.04 17.63 12.99
CA ALA A 135 -11.96 18.06 14.06
C ALA A 135 -11.24 18.43 15.36
N CYS A 136 -10.13 17.73 15.70
CA CYS A 136 -9.30 18.12 16.84
C CYS A 136 -8.60 19.47 16.59
N LEU A 137 -8.09 19.69 15.37
CA LEU A 137 -7.45 20.96 15.00
C LEU A 137 -8.42 22.14 15.02
N GLU A 138 -9.63 21.96 14.50
CA GLU A 138 -10.69 22.99 14.49
C GLU A 138 -11.13 23.41 15.89
N LYS A 139 -10.95 22.54 16.89
CA LYS A 139 -11.36 22.76 18.30
C LYS A 139 -10.20 23.05 19.24
N ASP A 140 -8.97 23.14 18.71
CA ASP A 140 -7.75 23.22 19.51
C ASP A 140 -7.63 22.09 20.58
N ASP A 141 -8.21 20.89 20.24
CA ASP A 141 -8.26 19.73 21.11
C ASP A 141 -6.92 18.99 21.14
N LYS A 142 -6.04 19.42 22.02
CA LYS A 142 -4.72 18.84 22.21
C LYS A 142 -4.78 17.40 22.73
N GLU A 143 -5.67 17.12 23.67
CA GLU A 143 -5.85 15.79 24.27
C GLU A 143 -6.32 14.80 23.22
N GLY A 144 -7.31 15.14 22.42
CA GLY A 144 -7.79 14.31 21.31
C GLY A 144 -6.71 14.01 20.27
N LEU A 145 -5.88 14.99 19.90
CA LEU A 145 -4.72 14.75 19.02
C LEU A 145 -3.72 13.76 19.63
N GLN A 146 -3.40 13.91 20.93
CA GLN A 146 -2.47 13.02 21.61
C GLN A 146 -3.00 11.57 21.65
N GLU A 147 -4.31 11.39 21.89
CA GLU A 147 -4.95 10.06 21.85
C GLU A 147 -4.82 9.40 20.48
N LEU A 148 -5.06 10.16 19.39
CA LEU A 148 -4.89 9.68 18.01
C LEU A 148 -3.44 9.26 17.73
N PHE A 149 -2.46 10.03 18.17
CA PHE A 149 -1.03 9.71 17.99
C PHE A 149 -0.61 8.48 18.80
N ILE A 150 -1.04 8.35 20.05
CA ILE A 150 -0.78 7.18 20.90
C ILE A 150 -1.39 5.92 20.26
N LYS A 151 -2.64 6.02 19.77
CA LYS A 151 -3.30 4.92 19.07
C LYS A 151 -2.51 4.48 17.84
N SER A 152 -2.05 5.44 17.04
CA SER A 152 -1.23 5.17 15.84
C SER A 152 0.08 4.47 16.20
N SER A 153 0.82 4.99 17.18
CA SER A 153 2.09 4.42 17.64
C SER A 153 1.93 2.96 18.10
N LYS A 154 0.95 2.70 18.97
CA LYS A 154 0.65 1.33 19.44
C LYS A 154 0.27 0.36 18.32
N ARG A 155 -0.37 0.84 17.25
CA ARG A 155 -0.66 0.01 16.07
C ARG A 155 0.58 -0.26 15.24
N ARG A 156 1.42 0.74 15.06
CA ARG A 156 2.66 0.63 14.28
C ARG A 156 3.67 -0.35 14.89
N GLU A 157 3.74 -0.41 16.22
CA GLU A 157 4.60 -1.36 16.95
C GLU A 157 4.24 -2.83 16.71
N LYS A 158 3.02 -3.11 16.22
CA LYS A 158 2.54 -4.47 15.95
C LYS A 158 2.72 -4.93 14.49
N LEU A 159 3.22 -4.06 13.63
CA LEU A 159 3.47 -4.32 12.22
C LEU A 159 4.93 -4.65 11.95
#